data_64225a925af1c80d31f14811537d8b2c
#
_entry.id   64225a925af1c80d31f14811537d8b2c
#
_cell.length_a   1.000
_cell.length_b   1.000
_cell.length_c   1.000
_cell.angle_alpha   90.00
_cell.angle_beta   90.00
_cell.angle_gamma   90.00
#
_symmetry.space_group_name_H-M   'P 1'
#
loop_
_entity.id
_entity.type
_entity.pdbx_description
1 polymer ?
#
loop_
_entity_poly.entity_id
_entity_poly.type
_entity_poly.pdbx_seq_one_letter_code
_entity_poly.pdbx_strand_id
1 'polypeptide(L)'
;MHRRELVIGHTVLGRPIEAVHVLPPDYAKPRPPAVLFAAIHGDEPASQLMLERLADELVERPPGRDTWIVPCLNVDGLVAGTRDNANGVDLNRNFASKSWGENRRPGYHPGNAPEDQPETRALVELIASAGAQRLISIHATYRMVNWDGTGEQLAREMSARCGYPAEADMGYPCPGSFGTKYGVELGLEVVTLESPYMVADEAAWLECRSALRWCVDLPD
;
A
#
# COMPACT_ATOMS: atom_id res chain seq x y z
N MET A 1 -1.03 -4.08 25.33
CA MET A 1 -1.77 -4.58 24.12
C MET A 1 -1.18 -3.83 22.93
N HIS A 2 -0.45 -4.53 22.06
CA HIS A 2 0.34 -3.90 20.98
C HIS A 2 -0.43 -3.77 19.65
N ARG A 3 -1.65 -4.33 19.54
CA ARG A 3 -2.50 -4.28 18.34
C ARG A 3 -3.83 -3.59 18.63
N ARG A 4 -4.27 -2.74 17.69
CA ARG A 4 -5.60 -2.10 17.69
C ARG A 4 -6.17 -2.20 16.28
N GLU A 5 -7.47 -2.38 16.19
CA GLU A 5 -8.24 -2.30 14.95
C GLU A 5 -9.05 -1.00 14.97
N LEU A 6 -9.03 -0.27 13.87
CA LEU A 6 -9.65 1.04 13.75
C LEU A 6 -10.30 1.19 12.38
N VAL A 7 -11.36 1.97 12.33
CA VAL A 7 -11.91 2.47 11.07
C VAL A 7 -11.28 3.82 10.78
N ILE A 8 -10.56 3.91 9.67
CA ILE A 8 -9.84 5.14 9.25
C ILE A 8 -10.68 6.02 8.32
N GLY A 9 -11.80 5.50 7.82
CA GLY A 9 -12.70 6.20 6.92
C GLY A 9 -13.80 5.26 6.40
N HIS A 10 -14.54 5.77 5.43
CA HIS A 10 -15.59 4.99 4.76
C HIS A 10 -15.48 5.21 3.26
N THR A 11 -15.83 4.17 2.49
CA THR A 11 -15.87 4.22 1.02
C THR A 11 -17.03 5.07 0.50
N VAL A 12 -17.11 5.24 -0.81
CA VAL A 12 -18.25 5.92 -1.48
C VAL A 12 -19.59 5.31 -1.07
N LEU A 13 -19.67 3.99 -0.94
CA LEU A 13 -20.91 3.29 -0.55
C LEU A 13 -21.06 3.14 0.99
N GLY A 14 -20.22 3.81 1.77
CA GLY A 14 -20.32 3.83 3.23
C GLY A 14 -19.76 2.58 3.93
N ARG A 15 -19.00 1.73 3.25
CA ARG A 15 -18.32 0.58 3.87
C ARG A 15 -17.11 1.07 4.68
N PRO A 16 -16.84 0.50 5.86
CA PRO A 16 -15.67 0.90 6.65
C PRO A 16 -14.37 0.54 5.93
N ILE A 17 -13.39 1.44 6.00
CA ILE A 17 -12.01 1.18 5.64
C ILE A 17 -11.27 0.91 6.94
N GLU A 18 -10.86 -0.34 7.12
CA GLU A 18 -10.26 -0.82 8.36
C GLU A 18 -8.73 -0.75 8.31
N ALA A 19 -8.14 -0.44 9.45
CA ALA A 19 -6.70 -0.47 9.66
C ALA A 19 -6.34 -1.25 10.91
N VAL A 20 -5.23 -1.95 10.87
CA VAL A 20 -4.59 -2.60 12.01
C VAL A 20 -3.36 -1.78 12.40
N HIS A 21 -3.33 -1.30 13.62
CA HIS A 21 -2.19 -0.58 14.18
C HIS A 21 -1.43 -1.48 15.16
N VAL A 22 -0.15 -1.70 14.90
CA VAL A 22 0.71 -2.55 15.74
C VAL A 22 1.94 -1.77 16.19
N LEU A 23 2.10 -1.67 17.50
CA LEU A 23 3.26 -1.00 18.11
C LEU A 23 4.44 -1.96 18.24
N PRO A 24 5.67 -1.46 18.05
CA PRO A 24 6.88 -2.21 18.35
C PRO A 24 7.00 -2.46 19.87
N PRO A 25 7.78 -3.43 20.30
CA PRO A 25 8.09 -3.60 21.72
C PRO A 25 8.93 -2.42 22.24
N ASP A 26 8.81 -2.13 23.55
CA ASP A 26 9.44 -0.98 24.20
C ASP A 26 10.98 -0.92 24.06
N TYR A 27 11.62 -2.06 23.82
CA TYR A 27 13.07 -2.14 23.59
C TYR A 27 13.48 -1.89 22.12
N ALA A 28 12.53 -1.74 21.21
CA ALA A 28 12.83 -1.45 19.82
C ALA A 28 13.47 -0.06 19.70
N LYS A 29 14.42 0.06 18.77
CA LYS A 29 15.02 1.37 18.47
C LYS A 29 13.97 2.25 17.79
N PRO A 30 13.86 3.53 18.19
CA PRO A 30 12.94 4.46 17.53
C PRO A 30 13.23 4.54 16.02
N ARG A 31 12.19 4.36 15.23
CA ARG A 31 12.21 4.48 13.76
C ARG A 31 10.95 5.19 13.30
N PRO A 32 10.99 5.91 12.17
CA PRO A 32 9.78 6.47 11.60
C PRO A 32 8.72 5.39 11.36
N PRO A 33 7.43 5.68 11.60
CA PRO A 33 6.34 4.75 11.36
C PRO A 33 6.26 4.28 9.91
N ALA A 34 5.68 3.09 9.71
CA ALA A 34 5.36 2.54 8.41
C ALA A 34 3.83 2.47 8.20
N VAL A 35 3.39 2.75 6.98
CA VAL A 35 2.03 2.46 6.52
C VAL A 35 2.12 1.50 5.33
N LEU A 36 1.43 0.37 5.46
CA LEU A 36 1.27 -0.62 4.41
C LEU A 36 -0.20 -0.64 3.99
N PHE A 37 -0.49 -0.63 2.71
CA PHE A 37 -1.86 -0.77 2.21
C PHE A 37 -1.93 -1.62 0.96
N ALA A 38 -3.10 -2.22 0.74
CA ALA A 38 -3.37 -3.09 -0.39
C ALA A 38 -4.78 -2.84 -0.95
N ALA A 39 -5.10 -3.53 -2.03
CA ALA A 39 -6.38 -3.46 -2.71
C ALA A 39 -6.84 -2.01 -2.95
N ILE A 40 -5.92 -1.15 -3.38
CA ILE A 40 -6.29 0.17 -3.95
C ILE A 40 -7.02 -0.02 -5.27
N HIS A 41 -6.70 -1.12 -6.00
CA HIS A 41 -7.50 -1.66 -7.09
C HIS A 41 -8.28 -2.87 -6.57
N GLY A 42 -9.60 -2.86 -6.71
CA GLY A 42 -10.44 -3.89 -6.12
C GLY A 42 -10.39 -5.23 -6.86
N ASP A 43 -9.84 -5.28 -8.06
CA ASP A 43 -9.60 -6.50 -8.83
C ASP A 43 -8.29 -7.22 -8.47
N GLU A 44 -7.60 -6.77 -7.40
CA GLU A 44 -6.33 -7.34 -6.91
C GLU A 44 -6.45 -8.00 -5.51
N PRO A 45 -7.36 -8.98 -5.28
CA PRO A 45 -7.63 -9.52 -3.94
C PRO A 45 -6.45 -10.27 -3.31
N ALA A 46 -5.47 -10.73 -4.10
CA ALA A 46 -4.25 -11.33 -3.55
C ALA A 46 -3.46 -10.37 -2.67
N SER A 47 -3.47 -9.07 -3.02
CA SER A 47 -2.78 -8.04 -2.26
C SER A 47 -3.38 -7.85 -0.86
N GLN A 48 -4.71 -7.93 -0.73
CA GLN A 48 -5.40 -7.91 0.57
C GLN A 48 -4.98 -9.08 1.44
N LEU A 49 -5.05 -10.31 0.91
CA LEU A 49 -4.70 -11.53 1.66
C LEU A 49 -3.29 -11.43 2.25
N MET A 50 -2.33 -10.91 1.50
CA MET A 50 -0.96 -10.78 1.98
C MET A 50 -0.86 -9.86 3.21
N LEU A 51 -1.60 -8.74 3.24
CA LEU A 51 -1.59 -7.85 4.40
C LEU A 51 -2.39 -8.38 5.58
N GLU A 52 -3.48 -9.11 5.35
CA GLU A 52 -4.19 -9.82 6.41
C GLU A 52 -3.28 -10.83 7.10
N ARG A 53 -2.53 -11.64 6.33
CA ARG A 53 -1.56 -12.60 6.87
C ARG A 53 -0.42 -11.94 7.63
N LEU A 54 0.09 -10.81 7.12
CA LEU A 54 1.09 -10.04 7.85
C LEU A 54 0.52 -9.53 9.18
N ALA A 55 -0.67 -8.93 9.17
CA ALA A 55 -1.31 -8.40 10.36
C ALA A 55 -1.54 -9.49 11.43
N ASP A 56 -1.91 -10.71 11.01
CA ASP A 56 -2.06 -11.86 11.91
C ASP A 56 -0.72 -12.28 12.52
N GLU A 57 0.33 -12.33 11.70
CA GLU A 57 1.68 -12.70 12.19
C GLU A 57 2.22 -11.70 13.20
N LEU A 58 1.95 -10.40 13.03
CA LEU A 58 2.40 -9.34 13.92
C LEU A 58 1.75 -9.38 15.33
N VAL A 59 0.71 -10.20 15.53
CA VAL A 59 0.14 -10.45 16.86
C VAL A 59 1.15 -11.18 17.76
N GLU A 60 1.80 -12.21 17.21
CA GLU A 60 2.75 -13.05 17.94
C GLU A 60 4.18 -12.49 17.87
N ARG A 61 4.50 -11.83 16.76
CA ARG A 61 5.82 -11.29 16.47
C ARG A 61 5.71 -9.79 16.15
N PRO A 62 5.74 -8.91 17.16
CA PRO A 62 5.60 -7.46 16.95
C PRO A 62 6.65 -6.90 15.99
N PRO A 63 6.31 -5.88 15.18
CA PRO A 63 7.23 -5.26 14.24
C PRO A 63 8.35 -4.49 14.95
N GLY A 64 9.43 -4.20 14.25
CA GLY A 64 10.54 -3.37 14.78
C GLY A 64 10.26 -1.86 14.69
N ARG A 65 9.11 -1.44 14.19
CA ARG A 65 8.66 -0.04 14.09
C ARG A 65 7.15 0.07 14.27
N ASP A 66 6.67 1.25 14.61
CA ASP A 66 5.24 1.57 14.60
C ASP A 66 4.68 1.31 13.19
N THR A 67 3.66 0.45 13.10
CA THR A 67 3.19 -0.11 11.83
C THR A 67 1.68 -0.03 11.72
N TRP A 68 1.22 0.57 10.63
CA TRP A 68 -0.17 0.65 10.22
C TRP A 68 -0.40 -0.20 8.97
N ILE A 69 -1.39 -1.06 9.00
CA ILE A 69 -1.76 -1.94 7.90
C ILE A 69 -3.20 -1.68 7.50
N VAL A 70 -3.43 -1.34 6.25
CA VAL A 70 -4.76 -1.20 5.62
C VAL A 70 -4.90 -2.33 4.60
N PRO A 71 -5.51 -3.47 4.97
CA PRO A 71 -5.57 -4.62 4.09
C PRO A 71 -6.36 -4.36 2.80
N CYS A 72 -7.41 -3.54 2.89
CA CYS A 72 -8.22 -3.18 1.74
C CYS A 72 -8.59 -1.70 1.77
N LEU A 73 -8.05 -0.92 0.83
CA LEU A 73 -8.40 0.49 0.70
C LEU A 73 -9.70 0.68 -0.09
N ASN A 74 -9.86 -0.03 -1.22
CA ASN A 74 -11.01 0.05 -2.12
C ASN A 74 -11.99 -1.10 -1.87
N VAL A 75 -12.67 -1.07 -0.73
CA VAL A 75 -13.62 -2.13 -0.33
C VAL A 75 -14.78 -2.24 -1.33
N ASP A 76 -15.24 -1.13 -1.92
CA ASP A 76 -16.32 -1.14 -2.90
C ASP A 76 -15.89 -1.84 -4.20
N GLY A 77 -14.70 -1.49 -4.71
CA GLY A 77 -14.13 -2.13 -5.89
C GLY A 77 -13.84 -3.61 -5.68
N LEU A 78 -13.34 -3.99 -4.49
CA LEU A 78 -13.09 -5.39 -4.15
C LEU A 78 -14.38 -6.22 -4.18
N VAL A 79 -15.47 -5.72 -3.56
CA VAL A 79 -16.78 -6.39 -3.57
C VAL A 79 -17.35 -6.50 -4.99
N ALA A 80 -17.12 -5.48 -5.82
CA ALA A 80 -17.58 -5.44 -7.21
C ALA A 80 -16.64 -6.21 -8.18
N GLY A 81 -15.42 -6.55 -7.76
CA GLY A 81 -14.40 -7.13 -8.64
C GLY A 81 -13.91 -6.14 -9.70
N THR A 82 -13.87 -4.85 -9.40
CA THR A 82 -13.48 -3.77 -10.33
C THR A 82 -12.20 -3.09 -9.85
N ARG A 83 -11.38 -2.65 -10.82
CA ARG A 83 -10.18 -1.84 -10.53
C ARG A 83 -10.54 -0.56 -9.78
N ASP A 84 -11.48 0.18 -10.33
CA ASP A 84 -11.89 1.49 -9.84
C ASP A 84 -12.78 1.39 -8.60
N ASN A 85 -12.92 2.50 -7.85
CA ASN A 85 -13.89 2.59 -6.77
C ASN A 85 -15.34 2.75 -7.31
N ALA A 86 -16.31 2.88 -6.41
CA ALA A 86 -17.75 2.98 -6.79
C ALA A 86 -18.09 4.24 -7.61
N ASN A 87 -17.22 5.25 -7.64
CA ASN A 87 -17.37 6.41 -8.53
C ASN A 87 -16.68 6.23 -9.90
N GLY A 88 -16.12 5.05 -10.19
CA GLY A 88 -15.37 4.79 -11.41
C GLY A 88 -14.03 5.52 -11.46
N VAL A 89 -13.40 5.75 -10.32
CA VAL A 89 -12.11 6.43 -10.18
C VAL A 89 -11.00 5.43 -9.87
N ASP A 90 -9.92 5.47 -10.65
CA ASP A 90 -8.66 4.81 -10.31
C ASP A 90 -8.02 5.56 -9.14
N LEU A 91 -8.12 4.99 -7.94
CA LEU A 91 -7.61 5.63 -6.71
C LEU A 91 -6.11 5.89 -6.78
N ASN A 92 -5.35 5.05 -7.53
CA ASN A 92 -3.90 5.27 -7.75
C ASN A 92 -3.62 6.29 -8.87
N ARG A 93 -4.59 7.14 -9.19
CA ARG A 93 -4.48 8.35 -10.02
C ARG A 93 -5.09 9.58 -9.34
N ASN A 94 -5.61 9.40 -8.12
CA ASN A 94 -6.37 10.44 -7.42
C ASN A 94 -5.53 11.23 -6.39
N PHE A 95 -4.25 10.92 -6.21
CA PHE A 95 -3.40 11.67 -5.26
C PHE A 95 -3.02 13.05 -5.78
N ALA A 96 -2.92 14.04 -4.87
CA ALA A 96 -2.55 15.41 -5.18
C ALA A 96 -1.04 15.54 -5.48
N SER A 97 -0.64 15.07 -6.66
CA SER A 97 0.69 15.30 -7.22
C SER A 97 0.65 16.43 -8.26
N LYS A 98 1.80 17.01 -8.58
CA LYS A 98 1.92 18.06 -9.62
C LYS A 98 1.46 17.58 -10.99
N SER A 99 1.63 16.28 -11.26
CA SER A 99 1.22 15.64 -12.51
C SER A 99 -0.23 15.17 -12.51
N TRP A 100 -1.02 15.42 -11.45
CA TRP A 100 -2.41 14.97 -11.40
C TRP A 100 -3.21 15.49 -12.61
N GLY A 101 -3.98 14.59 -13.23
CA GLY A 101 -4.80 14.91 -14.40
C GLY A 101 -4.04 15.00 -15.73
N GLU A 102 -2.72 14.86 -15.75
CA GLU A 102 -1.94 14.77 -16.98
C GLU A 102 -2.15 13.41 -17.66
N ASN A 103 -1.98 13.38 -18.99
CA ASN A 103 -1.99 12.14 -19.79
C ASN A 103 -3.18 11.20 -19.47
N ARG A 104 -4.38 11.74 -19.30
CA ARG A 104 -5.59 10.96 -19.04
C ARG A 104 -5.77 9.88 -20.10
N ARG A 105 -5.86 8.65 -19.65
CA ARG A 105 -6.08 7.47 -20.51
C ARG A 105 -7.44 6.85 -20.21
N PRO A 106 -8.13 6.26 -21.19
CA PRO A 106 -9.28 5.43 -20.92
C PRO A 106 -8.94 4.33 -19.89
N GLY A 107 -9.81 4.11 -18.91
CA GLY A 107 -9.58 3.13 -17.82
C GLY A 107 -8.69 3.62 -16.67
N TYR A 108 -8.28 4.89 -16.67
CA TYR A 108 -7.45 5.50 -15.60
C TYR A 108 -8.02 6.86 -15.20
N HIS A 109 -9.27 6.87 -14.74
CA HIS A 109 -9.96 8.11 -14.37
C HIS A 109 -9.42 8.66 -13.02
N PRO A 110 -8.83 9.86 -12.99
CA PRO A 110 -8.16 10.40 -11.80
C PRO A 110 -9.11 11.09 -10.80
N GLY A 111 -10.41 11.05 -11.02
CA GLY A 111 -11.38 11.87 -10.30
C GLY A 111 -11.64 13.23 -10.98
N ASN A 112 -12.46 14.06 -10.34
CA ASN A 112 -12.76 15.42 -10.81
C ASN A 112 -11.84 16.48 -10.20
N ALA A 113 -11.23 16.14 -9.04
CA ALA A 113 -10.20 16.91 -8.37
C ALA A 113 -9.21 15.96 -7.69
N PRO A 114 -7.96 16.39 -7.39
CA PRO A 114 -7.05 15.57 -6.61
C PRO A 114 -7.64 15.31 -5.22
N GLU A 115 -7.52 14.06 -4.75
CA GLU A 115 -8.01 13.61 -3.44
C GLU A 115 -9.52 13.85 -3.20
N ASP A 116 -10.32 13.84 -4.27
CA ASP A 116 -11.77 13.99 -4.15
C ASP A 116 -12.48 12.69 -3.74
N GLN A 117 -11.77 11.55 -3.73
CA GLN A 117 -12.33 10.28 -3.30
C GLN A 117 -12.16 10.06 -1.80
N PRO A 118 -13.20 9.54 -1.09
CA PRO A 118 -13.13 9.33 0.35
C PRO A 118 -12.05 8.33 0.75
N GLU A 119 -11.81 7.29 -0.04
CA GLU A 119 -10.77 6.28 0.19
C GLU A 119 -9.37 6.91 0.12
N THR A 120 -9.12 7.75 -0.88
CA THR A 120 -7.85 8.48 -1.00
C THR A 120 -7.63 9.39 0.20
N ARG A 121 -8.65 10.16 0.61
CA ARG A 121 -8.55 11.05 1.78
C ARG A 121 -8.26 10.27 3.07
N ALA A 122 -8.93 9.14 3.28
CA ALA A 122 -8.70 8.30 4.47
C ALA A 122 -7.23 7.85 4.57
N LEU A 123 -6.64 7.42 3.47
CA LEU A 123 -5.22 7.03 3.44
C LEU A 123 -4.29 8.22 3.64
N VAL A 124 -4.57 9.36 3.00
CA VAL A 124 -3.77 10.60 3.15
C VAL A 124 -3.77 11.07 4.60
N GLU A 125 -4.93 11.10 5.26
CA GLU A 125 -5.09 11.49 6.66
C GLU A 125 -4.38 10.51 7.60
N LEU A 126 -4.46 9.20 7.33
CA LEU A 126 -3.73 8.19 8.10
C LEU A 126 -2.22 8.42 8.01
N ILE A 127 -1.66 8.57 6.81
CA ILE A 127 -0.23 8.77 6.60
C ILE A 127 0.26 10.03 7.33
N ALA A 128 -0.50 11.13 7.22
CA ALA A 128 -0.17 12.40 7.86
C ALA A 128 -0.25 12.30 9.40
N SER A 129 -1.31 11.71 9.95
CA SER A 129 -1.50 11.56 11.39
C SER A 129 -0.50 10.61 12.04
N ALA A 130 -0.12 9.54 11.34
CA ALA A 130 0.90 8.60 11.79
C ALA A 130 2.32 9.19 11.70
N GLY A 131 2.54 10.25 10.92
CA GLY A 131 3.87 10.76 10.62
C GLY A 131 4.74 9.74 9.89
N ALA A 132 4.13 8.91 9.07
CA ALA A 132 4.80 7.80 8.41
C ALA A 132 5.80 8.28 7.36
N GLN A 133 6.98 7.64 7.32
CA GLN A 133 8.03 7.92 6.34
C GLN A 133 8.38 6.71 5.48
N ARG A 134 7.95 5.50 5.89
CA ARG A 134 8.02 4.28 5.08
C ARG A 134 6.63 3.90 4.63
N LEU A 135 6.43 3.80 3.32
CA LEU A 135 5.14 3.60 2.70
C LEU A 135 5.21 2.44 1.73
N ILE A 136 4.37 1.42 1.93
CA ILE A 136 4.38 0.22 1.11
C ILE A 136 2.99 0.04 0.48
N SER A 137 2.95 -0.03 -0.84
CA SER A 137 1.77 -0.35 -1.63
C SER A 137 1.88 -1.76 -2.19
N ILE A 138 0.82 -2.56 -2.07
CA ILE A 138 0.81 -3.92 -2.62
C ILE A 138 -0.20 -4.01 -3.75
N HIS A 139 0.28 -4.47 -4.90
CA HIS A 139 -0.44 -4.56 -6.17
C HIS A 139 -0.28 -5.93 -6.83
N ALA A 140 -0.89 -6.10 -7.99
CA ALA A 140 -0.70 -7.15 -8.98
C ALA A 140 -0.79 -6.52 -10.37
N THR A 141 -0.06 -6.97 -11.43
CA THR A 141 0.38 -8.35 -11.69
C THR A 141 1.86 -8.45 -12.19
N TYR A 142 2.67 -7.44 -12.02
CA TYR A 142 3.93 -7.33 -12.79
C TYR A 142 5.08 -8.19 -12.26
N ARG A 143 4.99 -8.82 -11.11
CA ARG A 143 6.06 -9.59 -10.47
C ARG A 143 7.35 -8.78 -10.33
N MET A 144 7.27 -7.64 -9.66
CA MET A 144 8.41 -6.75 -9.42
C MET A 144 8.33 -6.06 -8.06
N VAL A 145 9.42 -5.46 -7.64
CA VAL A 145 9.49 -4.53 -6.52
C VAL A 145 9.93 -3.18 -7.08
N ASN A 146 8.98 -2.27 -7.23
CA ASN A 146 9.26 -0.91 -7.70
C ASN A 146 9.50 0.01 -6.51
N TRP A 147 10.29 1.08 -6.69
CA TRP A 147 10.49 2.11 -5.68
C TRP A 147 10.37 3.51 -6.23
N ASP A 148 9.98 4.43 -5.34
CA ASP A 148 10.01 5.86 -5.56
C ASP A 148 10.72 6.56 -4.39
N GLY A 149 11.24 7.76 -4.63
CA GLY A 149 11.92 8.54 -3.61
C GLY A 149 13.17 7.84 -3.06
N THR A 150 13.21 7.65 -1.75
CA THR A 150 14.35 7.02 -1.05
C THR A 150 14.19 5.50 -0.85
N GLY A 151 13.20 4.88 -1.53
CA GLY A 151 12.85 3.47 -1.36
C GLY A 151 13.81 2.44 -1.94
N GLU A 152 14.85 2.83 -2.68
CA GLU A 152 15.74 1.91 -3.42
C GLU A 152 16.33 0.80 -2.55
N GLN A 153 16.92 1.15 -1.41
CA GLN A 153 17.56 0.16 -0.54
C GLN A 153 16.53 -0.86 -0.03
N LEU A 154 15.36 -0.39 0.41
CA LEU A 154 14.30 -1.26 0.88
C LEU A 154 13.79 -2.18 -0.24
N ALA A 155 13.59 -1.64 -1.44
CA ALA A 155 13.13 -2.42 -2.59
C ALA A 155 14.12 -3.53 -2.97
N ARG A 156 15.42 -3.26 -2.95
CA ARG A 156 16.46 -4.27 -3.22
C ARG A 156 16.49 -5.36 -2.16
N GLU A 157 16.31 -5.00 -0.88
CA GLU A 157 16.22 -5.95 0.22
C GLU A 157 14.95 -6.83 0.12
N MET A 158 13.82 -6.25 -0.28
CA MET A 158 12.59 -6.99 -0.55
C MET A 158 12.75 -7.91 -1.76
N SER A 159 13.33 -7.41 -2.84
CA SER A 159 13.64 -8.16 -4.06
C SER A 159 14.47 -9.42 -3.75
N ALA A 160 15.52 -9.29 -2.94
CA ALA A 160 16.36 -10.42 -2.53
C ALA A 160 15.59 -11.49 -1.75
N ARG A 161 14.46 -11.14 -1.11
CA ARG A 161 13.65 -12.03 -0.29
C ARG A 161 12.50 -12.70 -1.02
N CYS A 162 11.87 -12.01 -1.97
CA CYS A 162 10.78 -12.60 -2.77
C CYS A 162 11.22 -13.09 -4.15
N GLY A 163 12.46 -12.76 -4.59
CA GLY A 163 12.97 -13.17 -5.89
C GLY A 163 12.38 -12.39 -7.07
N TYR A 164 11.68 -11.27 -6.82
CA TYR A 164 11.17 -10.39 -7.88
C TYR A 164 12.22 -9.31 -8.22
N PRO A 165 12.37 -8.91 -9.49
CA PRO A 165 13.30 -7.86 -9.85
C PRO A 165 12.96 -6.54 -9.15
N ALA A 166 14.00 -5.81 -8.72
CA ALA A 166 13.85 -4.46 -8.21
C ALA A 166 13.98 -3.47 -9.38
N GLU A 167 12.97 -2.60 -9.57
CA GLU A 167 12.87 -1.70 -10.72
C GLU A 167 12.57 -0.27 -10.26
N ALA A 168 13.30 0.69 -10.82
CA ALA A 168 13.10 2.12 -10.55
C ALA A 168 11.94 2.73 -11.34
N ASP A 169 11.49 2.07 -12.41
CA ASP A 169 10.48 2.57 -13.33
C ASP A 169 9.46 1.48 -13.62
N MET A 170 8.18 1.82 -13.54
CA MET A 170 7.07 0.93 -13.91
C MET A 170 6.97 0.70 -15.43
N GLY A 171 7.77 1.40 -16.26
CA GLY A 171 7.73 1.33 -17.70
C GLY A 171 6.62 2.18 -18.34
N TYR A 172 5.88 2.94 -17.56
CA TYR A 172 4.83 3.86 -18.04
C TYR A 172 4.57 5.00 -17.06
N PRO A 173 4.10 6.18 -17.56
CA PRO A 173 3.78 7.32 -16.68
C PRO A 173 2.63 7.01 -15.72
N CYS A 174 2.81 7.40 -14.45
CA CYS A 174 1.83 7.23 -13.37
C CYS A 174 1.40 8.57 -12.77
N PRO A 175 0.82 9.52 -13.56
CA PRO A 175 0.41 10.82 -13.04
C PRO A 175 -0.67 10.65 -11.96
N GLY A 176 -0.58 11.43 -10.88
CA GLY A 176 -1.54 11.33 -9.78
C GLY A 176 -1.42 10.06 -8.94
N SER A 177 -0.35 9.26 -9.10
CA SER A 177 -0.17 8.04 -8.30
C SER A 177 0.35 8.34 -6.90
N PHE A 178 0.17 7.35 -6.04
CA PHE A 178 0.73 7.31 -4.71
C PHE A 178 2.26 7.47 -4.71
N GLY A 179 2.95 6.69 -5.55
CA GLY A 179 4.41 6.75 -5.69
C GLY A 179 4.90 8.12 -6.15
N THR A 180 4.21 8.74 -7.12
CA THR A 180 4.54 10.09 -7.58
C THR A 180 4.42 11.11 -6.45
N LYS A 181 3.30 11.11 -5.70
CA LYS A 181 3.10 12.08 -4.61
C LYS A 181 4.11 11.90 -3.49
N TYR A 182 4.18 10.71 -2.93
CA TYR A 182 4.94 10.49 -1.69
C TYR A 182 6.41 10.21 -1.93
N GLY A 183 6.74 9.45 -2.97
CA GLY A 183 8.12 9.12 -3.29
C GLY A 183 8.79 10.21 -4.09
N VAL A 184 8.32 10.48 -5.30
CA VAL A 184 9.01 11.41 -6.23
C VAL A 184 8.97 12.85 -5.72
N GLU A 185 7.81 13.35 -5.25
CA GLU A 185 7.66 14.76 -4.88
C GLU A 185 8.02 15.05 -3.43
N LEU A 186 7.70 14.16 -2.49
CA LEU A 186 7.97 14.35 -1.07
C LEU A 186 9.24 13.65 -0.59
N GLY A 187 9.87 12.79 -1.41
CA GLY A 187 11.13 12.13 -1.10
C GLY A 187 11.04 11.07 0.01
N LEU A 188 9.85 10.54 0.29
CA LEU A 188 9.67 9.50 1.29
C LEU A 188 10.15 8.12 0.76
N GLU A 189 10.34 7.17 1.67
CA GLU A 189 10.70 5.79 1.35
C GLU A 189 9.44 5.05 0.88
N VAL A 190 9.22 4.99 -0.44
CA VAL A 190 8.06 4.34 -1.05
C VAL A 190 8.48 3.11 -1.81
N VAL A 191 7.80 1.99 -1.56
CA VAL A 191 7.97 0.75 -2.32
C VAL A 191 6.60 0.21 -2.74
N THR A 192 6.51 -0.20 -4.01
CA THR A 192 5.37 -0.92 -4.55
C THR A 192 5.79 -2.37 -4.82
N LEU A 193 5.14 -3.31 -4.13
CA LEU A 193 5.29 -4.74 -4.38
C LEU A 193 4.20 -5.19 -5.34
N GLU A 194 4.59 -5.59 -6.53
CA GLU A 194 3.71 -6.13 -7.57
C GLU A 194 3.76 -7.66 -7.56
N SER A 195 2.74 -8.29 -6.99
CA SER A 195 2.59 -9.75 -6.97
C SER A 195 2.10 -10.26 -8.34
N PRO A 196 2.53 -11.44 -8.81
CA PRO A 196 1.97 -12.06 -10.02
C PRO A 196 0.55 -12.63 -9.82
N TYR A 197 0.05 -12.67 -8.60
CA TYR A 197 -1.20 -13.32 -8.25
C TYR A 197 -2.37 -12.34 -8.27
N MET A 198 -3.37 -12.63 -9.13
CA MET A 198 -4.61 -11.84 -9.22
C MET A 198 -5.72 -12.36 -8.31
N VAL A 199 -5.62 -13.60 -7.84
CA VAL A 199 -6.60 -14.21 -6.94
C VAL A 199 -6.01 -14.36 -5.54
N ALA A 200 -6.87 -14.34 -4.53
CA ALA A 200 -6.46 -14.58 -3.15
C ALA A 200 -5.97 -16.03 -2.99
N ASP A 201 -4.67 -16.23 -3.11
CA ASP A 201 -3.99 -17.52 -3.01
C ASP A 201 -2.93 -17.44 -1.92
N GLU A 202 -2.88 -18.45 -1.07
CA GLU A 202 -1.86 -18.56 -0.02
C GLU A 202 -0.43 -18.57 -0.58
N ALA A 203 -0.24 -19.02 -1.82
CA ALA A 203 1.04 -18.95 -2.51
C ALA A 203 1.57 -17.51 -2.62
N ALA A 204 0.69 -16.52 -2.82
CA ALA A 204 1.07 -15.11 -2.86
C ALA A 204 1.72 -14.66 -1.54
N TRP A 205 1.11 -15.06 -0.41
CA TRP A 205 1.67 -14.80 0.92
C TRP A 205 3.01 -15.51 1.12
N LEU A 206 3.07 -16.81 0.85
CA LEU A 206 4.28 -17.62 1.09
C LEU A 206 5.48 -17.10 0.28
N GLU A 207 5.26 -16.66 -0.95
CA GLU A 207 6.31 -16.11 -1.82
C GLU A 207 6.81 -14.74 -1.34
N CYS A 208 5.90 -13.87 -0.84
CA CYS A 208 6.23 -12.51 -0.45
C CYS A 208 6.46 -12.31 1.06
N ARG A 209 6.17 -13.31 1.88
CA ARG A 209 6.17 -13.22 3.35
C ARG A 209 7.46 -12.62 3.92
N SER A 210 8.62 -13.12 3.50
CA SER A 210 9.91 -12.63 4.01
C SER A 210 10.16 -11.16 3.62
N ALA A 211 9.78 -10.76 2.41
CA ALA A 211 9.88 -9.38 1.96
C ALA A 211 8.97 -8.45 2.78
N LEU A 212 7.73 -8.85 3.03
CA LEU A 212 6.76 -8.07 3.81
C LEU A 212 7.15 -7.96 5.27
N ARG A 213 7.68 -9.02 5.87
CA ARG A 213 8.25 -8.97 7.23
C ARG A 213 9.40 -7.98 7.33
N TRP A 214 10.28 -7.95 6.34
CA TRP A 214 11.39 -7.01 6.27
C TRP A 214 10.93 -5.55 6.21
N CYS A 215 9.80 -5.26 5.53
CA CYS A 215 9.24 -3.91 5.47
C CYS A 215 8.93 -3.30 6.84
N VAL A 216 8.60 -4.14 7.81
CA VAL A 216 8.24 -3.74 9.18
C VAL A 216 9.34 -4.05 10.19
N ASP A 217 10.56 -4.29 9.70
CA ASP A 217 11.74 -4.66 10.50
C ASP A 217 11.54 -5.91 11.39
N LEU A 218 10.77 -6.86 10.90
CA LEU A 218 10.61 -8.16 11.52
C LEU A 218 11.63 -9.13 10.89
N PRO A 219 12.63 -9.61 11.64
CA PRO A 219 13.61 -10.56 11.10
C PRO A 219 12.97 -11.91 10.78
N ASP A 220 13.60 -12.66 9.87
CA ASP A 220 13.19 -14.00 9.47
C ASP A 220 13.27 -15.04 10.61
#